data_1d9b67757e4d50f1d524359963691dca
#
_entry.id   1d9b67757e4d50f1d524359963691dca
#
_cell.length_a   1.000
_cell.length_b   1.000
_cell.length_c   1.000
_cell.angle_alpha   90.00
_cell.angle_beta   90.00
_cell.angle_gamma   90.00
#
_symmetry.space_group_name_H-M   'P 1'
#
loop_
_entity.id
_entity.type
_entity.pdbx_description
1 polymer ?
#
loop_
_entity_poly.entity_id
_entity_poly.type
_entity_poly.pdbx_seq_one_letter_code
_entity_poly.pdbx_strand_id
1 'polypeptide(L)'
;VSDYPRTQTSAEAYYLLGKIYLSEAWDLDIAKEKFNQVKKEYSRSEYGPFCNSKVIAIDKYKDALTSLKQYEVKPDTLASDSLVSDSLAVNGVNALPPYEELLYLLGDIESFSFDRVDSGVVFFEKILEKDQNSPFFPKALFTLSMIYESINDSIKVERYWDYVLPIAKSMD
;
A
#
# COMPACT_ATOMS: atom_id res chain seq x y z
N VAL A 1 -13.39 -26.73 8.59
CA VAL A 1 -12.57 -26.36 9.78
C VAL A 1 -13.15 -26.93 11.05
N SER A 2 -14.49 -27.01 11.17
CA SER A 2 -15.17 -27.51 12.37
C SER A 2 -14.83 -28.95 12.75
N ASP A 3 -14.48 -29.81 11.79
CA ASP A 3 -14.25 -31.23 12.00
C ASP A 3 -12.85 -31.54 12.55
N TYR A 4 -11.91 -30.64 12.37
CA TYR A 4 -10.51 -30.78 12.83
C TYR A 4 -9.99 -29.50 13.45
N PRO A 5 -10.54 -29.08 14.61
CA PRO A 5 -10.11 -27.84 15.26
C PRO A 5 -8.72 -27.98 15.88
N ARG A 6 -8.03 -26.84 16.01
CA ARG A 6 -6.71 -26.71 16.68
C ARG A 6 -5.60 -27.56 16.05
N THR A 7 -5.61 -27.68 14.74
CA THR A 7 -4.60 -28.40 13.95
C THR A 7 -3.88 -27.46 12.99
N GLN A 8 -2.72 -27.90 12.47
CA GLN A 8 -2.03 -27.19 11.38
C GLN A 8 -2.95 -27.04 10.15
N THR A 9 -3.73 -28.07 9.83
CA THR A 9 -4.67 -28.06 8.70
C THR A 9 -5.78 -27.03 8.88
N SER A 10 -6.35 -26.90 10.11
CA SER A 10 -7.35 -25.87 10.35
C SER A 10 -6.77 -24.46 10.29
N ALA A 11 -5.54 -24.27 10.77
CA ALA A 11 -4.82 -23.01 10.65
C ALA A 11 -4.55 -22.66 9.18
N GLU A 12 -4.11 -23.62 8.36
CA GLU A 12 -3.95 -23.45 6.92
C GLU A 12 -5.25 -23.05 6.22
N ALA A 13 -6.36 -23.72 6.56
CA ALA A 13 -7.67 -23.36 6.01
C ALA A 13 -8.05 -21.91 6.31
N TYR A 14 -7.80 -21.40 7.51
CA TYR A 14 -8.03 -19.99 7.84
C TYR A 14 -7.09 -19.07 7.10
N TYR A 15 -5.82 -19.44 6.89
CA TYR A 15 -4.88 -18.67 6.07
C TYR A 15 -5.38 -18.55 4.62
N LEU A 16 -5.81 -19.66 4.02
CA LEU A 16 -6.34 -19.67 2.65
C LEU A 16 -7.64 -18.85 2.54
N LEU A 17 -8.54 -18.97 3.52
CA LEU A 17 -9.73 -18.11 3.59
C LEU A 17 -9.36 -16.63 3.67
N GLY A 18 -8.38 -16.27 4.51
CA GLY A 18 -7.89 -14.90 4.60
C GLY A 18 -7.38 -14.39 3.25
N LYS A 19 -6.66 -15.22 2.50
CA LYS A 19 -6.19 -14.87 1.14
C LYS A 19 -7.36 -14.65 0.18
N ILE A 20 -8.34 -15.53 0.14
CA ILE A 20 -9.52 -15.39 -0.73
C ILE A 20 -10.28 -14.11 -0.43
N TYR A 21 -10.51 -13.79 0.85
CA TYR A 21 -11.18 -12.54 1.21
C TYR A 21 -10.34 -11.31 0.88
N LEU A 22 -9.01 -11.42 0.90
CA LEU A 22 -8.12 -10.33 0.56
C LEU A 22 -8.02 -10.09 -0.94
N SER A 23 -7.88 -11.15 -1.77
CA SER A 23 -7.62 -11.04 -3.20
C SER A 23 -8.89 -11.04 -4.05
N GLU A 24 -9.86 -11.91 -3.74
CA GLU A 24 -11.03 -12.15 -4.58
C GLU A 24 -12.25 -11.35 -4.11
N ALA A 25 -12.59 -11.45 -2.81
CA ALA A 25 -13.77 -10.80 -2.27
C ALA A 25 -13.53 -9.32 -1.91
N TRP A 26 -12.28 -8.93 -1.76
CA TRP A 26 -11.87 -7.58 -1.33
C TRP A 26 -12.57 -7.13 -0.04
N ASP A 27 -12.67 -8.05 0.92
CA ASP A 27 -13.19 -7.77 2.26
C ASP A 27 -12.04 -7.80 3.27
N LEU A 28 -11.46 -6.62 3.52
CA LEU A 28 -10.30 -6.47 4.39
C LEU A 28 -10.60 -6.82 5.86
N ASP A 29 -11.85 -6.60 6.31
CA ASP A 29 -12.23 -6.89 7.70
C ASP A 29 -12.34 -8.38 7.92
N ILE A 30 -13.02 -9.10 7.02
CA ILE A 30 -13.11 -10.56 7.10
C ILE A 30 -11.72 -11.18 6.86
N ALA A 31 -10.95 -10.69 5.89
CA ALA A 31 -9.59 -11.17 5.66
C ALA A 31 -8.74 -11.07 6.94
N LYS A 32 -8.75 -9.92 7.61
CA LYS A 32 -8.05 -9.69 8.87
C LYS A 32 -8.53 -10.64 9.97
N GLU A 33 -9.84 -10.85 10.08
CA GLU A 33 -10.41 -11.81 11.04
C GLU A 33 -9.85 -13.23 10.80
N LYS A 34 -9.85 -13.69 9.52
CA LYS A 34 -9.37 -15.04 9.19
C LYS A 34 -7.87 -15.20 9.45
N PHE A 35 -7.05 -14.19 9.11
CA PHE A 35 -5.62 -14.21 9.44
C PHE A 35 -5.38 -14.26 10.95
N ASN A 36 -6.13 -13.50 11.75
CA ASN A 36 -6.02 -13.54 13.21
C ASN A 36 -6.47 -14.90 13.80
N GLN A 37 -7.38 -15.60 13.12
CA GLN A 37 -7.84 -16.91 13.56
C GLN A 37 -6.78 -18.00 13.43
N VAL A 38 -5.83 -17.88 12.48
CA VAL A 38 -4.71 -18.83 12.29
C VAL A 38 -3.94 -19.09 13.58
N LYS A 39 -3.53 -18.04 14.29
CA LYS A 39 -2.78 -18.15 15.53
C LYS A 39 -3.64 -18.71 16.69
N LYS A 40 -4.93 -18.46 16.70
CA LYS A 40 -5.87 -18.99 17.69
C LYS A 40 -6.10 -20.48 17.49
N GLU A 41 -6.17 -20.92 16.22
CA GLU A 41 -6.32 -22.33 15.87
C GLU A 41 -5.06 -23.14 16.18
N TYR A 42 -3.91 -22.64 15.75
CA TYR A 42 -2.64 -23.33 16.00
C TYR A 42 -1.51 -22.31 16.18
N SER A 43 -1.13 -22.09 17.44
CA SER A 43 -0.17 -21.04 17.81
C SER A 43 1.23 -21.24 17.23
N ARG A 44 1.59 -22.46 16.84
CA ARG A 44 2.87 -22.83 16.21
C ARG A 44 2.77 -22.96 14.69
N SER A 45 1.68 -22.47 14.08
CA SER A 45 1.50 -22.53 12.64
C SER A 45 2.61 -21.77 11.90
N GLU A 46 3.15 -22.40 10.87
CA GLU A 46 4.11 -21.78 9.94
C GLU A 46 3.55 -20.56 9.23
N TYR A 47 2.22 -20.46 9.09
CA TYR A 47 1.53 -19.31 8.49
C TYR A 47 1.42 -18.10 9.43
N GLY A 48 1.73 -18.27 10.72
CA GLY A 48 1.59 -17.20 11.73
C GLY A 48 2.34 -15.91 11.37
N PRO A 49 3.63 -15.94 10.99
CA PRO A 49 4.36 -14.74 10.57
C PRO A 49 3.77 -14.06 9.36
N PHE A 50 3.36 -14.83 8.33
CA PHE A 50 2.72 -14.28 7.12
C PHE A 50 1.38 -13.62 7.43
N CYS A 51 0.56 -14.24 8.29
CA CYS A 51 -0.71 -13.66 8.74
C CYS A 51 -0.49 -12.33 9.49
N ASN A 52 0.49 -12.27 10.37
CA ASN A 52 0.80 -11.04 11.10
C ASN A 52 1.19 -9.90 10.13
N SER A 53 2.03 -10.19 9.13
CA SER A 53 2.40 -9.20 8.10
C SER A 53 1.19 -8.72 7.31
N LYS A 54 0.28 -9.62 6.90
CA LYS A 54 -0.97 -9.25 6.20
C LYS A 54 -1.89 -8.40 7.07
N VAL A 55 -2.05 -8.74 8.36
CA VAL A 55 -2.85 -7.94 9.30
C VAL A 55 -2.31 -6.52 9.44
N ILE A 56 -0.98 -6.38 9.63
CA ILE A 56 -0.33 -5.07 9.71
C ILE A 56 -0.52 -4.27 8.41
N ALA A 57 -0.38 -4.93 7.25
CA ALA A 57 -0.58 -4.30 5.96
C ALA A 57 -2.04 -3.82 5.78
N ILE A 58 -3.03 -4.61 6.19
CA ILE A 58 -4.45 -4.23 6.15
C ILE A 58 -4.70 -2.99 7.01
N ASP A 59 -4.16 -2.93 8.23
CA ASP A 59 -4.34 -1.79 9.11
C ASP A 59 -3.72 -0.52 8.52
N LYS A 60 -2.46 -0.58 8.07
CA LYS A 60 -1.78 0.53 7.40
C LYS A 60 -2.53 1.01 6.16
N TYR A 61 -3.06 0.08 5.37
CA TYR A 61 -3.83 0.40 4.17
C TYR A 61 -5.10 1.18 4.50
N LYS A 62 -5.86 0.73 5.51
CA LYS A 62 -7.09 1.41 5.97
C LYS A 62 -6.81 2.80 6.54
N ASP A 63 -5.72 2.94 7.31
CA ASP A 63 -5.29 4.23 7.86
C ASP A 63 -4.87 5.19 6.74
N ALA A 64 -4.10 4.70 5.75
CA ALA A 64 -3.70 5.49 4.59
C ALA A 64 -4.89 5.94 3.74
N LEU A 65 -5.86 5.04 3.49
CA LEU A 65 -7.10 5.41 2.79
C LEU A 65 -7.91 6.47 3.55
N THR A 66 -7.97 6.36 4.88
CA THR A 66 -8.68 7.32 5.72
C THR A 66 -8.00 8.70 5.65
N SER A 67 -6.66 8.72 5.68
CA SER A 67 -5.87 9.93 5.52
C SER A 67 -6.02 10.54 4.12
N LEU A 68 -6.03 9.71 3.08
CA LEU A 68 -6.19 10.16 1.69
C LEU A 68 -7.55 10.84 1.47
N LYS A 69 -8.62 10.30 2.04
CA LYS A 69 -9.97 10.91 1.98
C LYS A 69 -10.02 12.32 2.57
N GLN A 70 -9.16 12.64 3.54
CA GLN A 70 -9.11 14.00 4.11
C GLN A 70 -8.58 15.04 3.11
N TYR A 71 -7.76 14.63 2.14
CA TYR A 71 -7.33 15.50 1.04
C TYR A 71 -8.45 15.76 0.03
N GLU A 72 -9.34 14.79 -0.19
CA GLU A 72 -10.47 14.93 -1.12
C GLU A 72 -11.58 15.83 -0.59
N VAL A 73 -11.76 15.88 0.74
CA VAL A 73 -12.82 16.69 1.39
C VAL A 73 -12.44 18.18 1.52
N LYS A 74 -11.17 18.56 1.30
CA LYS A 74 -10.69 19.96 1.42
C LYS A 74 -10.13 20.53 0.11
N PRO A 75 -10.89 20.57 -1.01
CA PRO A 75 -10.34 21.10 -2.26
C PRO A 75 -10.11 22.63 -2.24
N ASP A 76 -10.81 23.40 -1.38
CA ASP A 76 -10.82 24.87 -1.48
C ASP A 76 -10.05 25.62 -0.39
N THR A 77 -9.49 24.96 0.63
CA THR A 77 -8.86 25.69 1.75
C THR A 77 -7.33 25.64 1.75
N LEU A 78 -6.69 24.78 0.95
CA LEU A 78 -5.24 24.60 0.95
C LEU A 78 -4.51 25.42 -0.12
N ALA A 79 -5.22 26.07 -1.05
CA ALA A 79 -4.60 26.90 -2.09
C ALA A 79 -4.38 28.37 -1.66
N SER A 80 -4.79 28.78 -0.45
CA SER A 80 -4.81 30.20 -0.08
C SER A 80 -4.03 30.59 1.17
N ASP A 81 -3.41 29.68 1.92
CA ASP A 81 -2.73 30.08 3.15
C ASP A 81 -1.37 29.40 3.36
N SER A 82 -0.39 29.84 2.56
CA SER A 82 1.03 29.60 2.89
C SER A 82 1.54 30.49 4.04
N LEU A 83 0.67 31.08 4.84
CA LEU A 83 1.00 32.00 5.94
C LEU A 83 0.52 31.58 7.35
N VAL A 84 -0.01 30.37 7.52
CA VAL A 84 -0.42 29.90 8.88
C VAL A 84 0.40 28.67 9.28
N SER A 85 1.69 28.66 8.96
CA SER A 85 2.59 27.57 9.38
C SER A 85 3.24 27.80 10.75
N ASP A 86 2.96 28.91 11.44
CA ASP A 86 3.76 29.28 12.63
C ASP A 86 2.97 29.43 13.95
N SER A 87 1.69 29.04 14.00
CA SER A 87 0.90 29.27 15.22
C SER A 87 0.18 28.05 15.82
N LEU A 88 0.32 26.85 15.26
CA LEU A 88 -0.32 25.63 15.83
C LEU A 88 0.68 24.51 16.18
N ALA A 89 1.90 24.88 16.53
CA ALA A 89 2.87 23.96 17.16
C ALA A 89 2.59 23.78 18.67
N VAL A 90 1.35 23.70 19.06
CA VAL A 90 0.97 23.37 20.43
C VAL A 90 -0.06 22.26 20.40
N ASN A 91 0.35 21.11 20.88
CA ASN A 91 -0.39 19.87 21.11
C ASN A 91 -0.44 18.88 19.94
N GLY A 92 0.63 18.04 19.75
CA GLY A 92 0.51 16.60 19.43
C GLY A 92 -0.44 16.14 18.33
N VAL A 93 -0.90 17.00 17.43
CA VAL A 93 -1.72 16.63 16.28
C VAL A 93 -0.75 16.12 15.21
N ASN A 94 -0.73 14.82 14.96
CA ASN A 94 0.03 14.24 13.88
C ASN A 94 -0.35 14.95 12.57
N ALA A 95 0.60 15.68 11.98
CA ALA A 95 0.43 16.28 10.68
C ALA A 95 0.07 15.17 9.69
N LEU A 96 -0.93 15.43 8.82
CA LEU A 96 -1.34 14.48 7.81
C LEU A 96 -0.13 14.17 6.89
N PRO A 97 0.21 12.90 6.63
CA PRO A 97 1.32 12.56 5.74
C PRO A 97 1.12 13.19 4.35
N PRO A 98 2.17 13.55 3.62
CA PRO A 98 2.06 14.07 2.26
C PRO A 98 1.19 13.18 1.37
N TYR A 99 0.43 13.79 0.48
CA TYR A 99 -0.49 13.07 -0.41
C TYR A 99 0.22 11.99 -1.23
N GLU A 100 1.39 12.31 -1.80
CA GLU A 100 2.20 11.40 -2.61
C GLU A 100 2.80 10.27 -1.77
N GLU A 101 3.08 10.50 -0.49
CA GLU A 101 3.50 9.46 0.45
C GLU A 101 2.39 8.44 0.68
N LEU A 102 1.15 8.91 0.85
CA LEU A 102 -0.02 8.04 0.99
C LEU A 102 -0.27 7.23 -0.28
N LEU A 103 -0.17 7.85 -1.46
CA LEU A 103 -0.30 7.13 -2.73
C LEU A 103 0.79 6.06 -2.87
N TYR A 104 2.04 6.40 -2.55
CA TYR A 104 3.15 5.45 -2.62
C TYR A 104 2.93 4.27 -1.67
N LEU A 105 2.52 4.54 -0.43
CA LEU A 105 2.22 3.51 0.58
C LEU A 105 1.08 2.58 0.13
N LEU A 106 0.01 3.15 -0.45
CA LEU A 106 -1.11 2.35 -0.97
C LEU A 106 -0.67 1.47 -2.14
N GLY A 107 0.09 2.02 -3.08
CA GLY A 107 0.65 1.28 -4.22
C GLY A 107 1.57 0.14 -3.78
N ASP A 108 2.43 0.39 -2.81
CA ASP A 108 3.35 -0.61 -2.24
C ASP A 108 2.58 -1.76 -1.57
N ILE A 109 1.59 -1.44 -0.74
CA ILE A 109 0.79 -2.45 -0.06
C ILE A 109 -0.03 -3.28 -1.05
N GLU A 110 -0.69 -2.65 -2.03
CA GLU A 110 -1.47 -3.36 -3.06
C GLU A 110 -0.57 -4.30 -3.85
N SER A 111 0.56 -3.81 -4.36
CA SER A 111 1.43 -4.57 -5.25
C SER A 111 2.16 -5.72 -4.54
N PHE A 112 2.71 -5.48 -3.35
CA PHE A 112 3.63 -6.41 -2.71
C PHE A 112 3.06 -7.12 -1.49
N SER A 113 2.10 -6.51 -0.81
CA SER A 113 1.47 -7.12 0.36
C SER A 113 0.17 -7.85 0.02
N PHE A 114 -0.59 -7.37 -0.95
CA PHE A 114 -1.89 -7.93 -1.31
C PHE A 114 -1.88 -8.73 -2.62
N ASP A 115 -0.74 -8.76 -3.31
CA ASP A 115 -0.56 -9.43 -4.61
C ASP A 115 -1.51 -8.86 -5.70
N ARG A 116 -1.85 -7.56 -5.60
CA ARG A 116 -2.75 -6.82 -6.50
C ARG A 116 -1.98 -5.78 -7.31
N VAL A 117 -1.06 -6.27 -8.14
CA VAL A 117 -0.12 -5.43 -8.90
C VAL A 117 -0.83 -4.38 -9.75
N ASP A 118 -1.89 -4.76 -10.48
CA ASP A 118 -2.63 -3.83 -11.36
C ASP A 118 -3.24 -2.66 -10.57
N SER A 119 -3.77 -2.93 -9.36
CA SER A 119 -4.31 -1.89 -8.48
C SER A 119 -3.21 -1.00 -7.92
N GLY A 120 -2.07 -1.58 -7.54
CA GLY A 120 -0.93 -0.84 -7.01
C GLY A 120 -0.30 0.10 -8.04
N VAL A 121 -0.20 -0.35 -9.29
CA VAL A 121 0.28 0.45 -10.43
C VAL A 121 -0.49 1.76 -10.57
N VAL A 122 -1.82 1.73 -10.42
CA VAL A 122 -2.66 2.93 -10.52
C VAL A 122 -2.26 4.01 -9.50
N PHE A 123 -1.88 3.62 -8.29
CA PHE A 123 -1.43 4.59 -7.28
C PHE A 123 -0.07 5.20 -7.63
N PHE A 124 0.86 4.40 -8.14
CA PHE A 124 2.17 4.91 -8.58
C PHE A 124 2.03 5.83 -9.79
N GLU A 125 1.20 5.50 -10.78
CA GLU A 125 0.94 6.32 -11.96
C GLU A 125 0.35 7.68 -11.56
N LYS A 126 -0.56 7.75 -10.59
CA LYS A 126 -1.08 9.01 -10.05
C LYS A 126 0.01 9.93 -9.47
N ILE A 127 1.07 9.38 -8.90
CA ILE A 127 2.21 10.19 -8.42
C ILE A 127 2.92 10.82 -9.61
N LEU A 128 3.14 10.07 -10.71
CA LEU A 128 3.83 10.55 -11.89
C LEU A 128 3.04 11.65 -12.63
N GLU A 129 1.71 11.58 -12.59
CA GLU A 129 0.84 12.57 -13.23
C GLU A 129 0.80 13.91 -12.48
N LYS A 130 1.02 13.89 -11.16
CA LYS A 130 0.74 15.05 -10.31
C LYS A 130 1.89 16.04 -10.21
N ASP A 131 3.09 15.59 -9.79
CA ASP A 131 4.23 16.48 -9.54
C ASP A 131 5.57 15.76 -9.77
N GLN A 132 6.30 16.18 -10.81
CA GLN A 132 7.62 15.65 -11.12
C GLN A 132 8.70 16.07 -10.10
N ASN A 133 8.46 17.13 -9.31
CA ASN A 133 9.38 17.59 -8.27
C ASN A 133 9.15 16.87 -6.93
N SER A 134 8.12 16.06 -6.81
CA SER A 134 7.85 15.28 -5.59
C SER A 134 9.01 14.31 -5.31
N PRO A 135 9.45 14.17 -4.05
CA PRO A 135 10.46 13.17 -3.67
C PRO A 135 9.97 11.73 -3.88
N PHE A 136 8.68 11.53 -4.11
CA PHE A 136 8.08 10.22 -4.42
C PHE A 136 8.06 9.93 -5.91
N PHE A 137 8.22 10.94 -6.80
CA PHE A 137 8.26 10.74 -8.24
C PHE A 137 9.35 9.74 -8.68
N PRO A 138 10.65 9.89 -8.33
CA PRO A 138 11.68 8.93 -8.73
C PRO A 138 11.47 7.56 -8.10
N LYS A 139 10.91 7.49 -6.89
CA LYS A 139 10.59 6.21 -6.23
C LYS A 139 9.47 5.46 -6.97
N ALA A 140 8.38 6.14 -7.31
CA ALA A 140 7.26 5.55 -8.05
C ALA A 140 7.71 5.08 -9.43
N LEU A 141 8.50 5.90 -10.12
CA LEU A 141 9.05 5.59 -11.44
C LEU A 141 9.93 4.32 -11.40
N PHE A 142 10.84 4.22 -10.42
CA PHE A 142 11.68 3.04 -10.24
C PHE A 142 10.85 1.79 -9.91
N THR A 143 9.87 1.92 -9.01
CA THR A 143 9.00 0.79 -8.64
C THR A 143 8.19 0.29 -9.84
N LEU A 144 7.62 1.20 -10.65
CA LEU A 144 6.90 0.86 -11.87
C LEU A 144 7.79 0.16 -12.89
N SER A 145 9.04 0.64 -13.09
CA SER A 145 9.97 -0.02 -14.01
C SER A 145 10.26 -1.45 -13.57
N MET A 146 10.47 -1.71 -12.29
CA MET A 146 10.67 -3.05 -11.75
C MET A 146 9.43 -3.94 -11.90
N ILE A 147 8.24 -3.40 -11.64
CA ILE A 147 6.98 -4.14 -11.83
C ILE A 147 6.83 -4.56 -13.29
N TYR A 148 6.97 -3.62 -14.24
CA TYR A 148 6.81 -3.91 -15.65
C TYR A 148 7.89 -4.84 -16.21
N GLU A 149 9.12 -4.75 -15.69
CA GLU A 149 10.18 -5.71 -16.00
C GLU A 149 9.78 -7.13 -15.54
N SER A 150 9.22 -7.26 -14.33
CA SER A 150 8.82 -8.55 -13.77
C SER A 150 7.70 -9.24 -14.54
N ILE A 151 6.78 -8.46 -15.14
CA ILE A 151 5.68 -8.98 -15.98
C ILE A 151 6.05 -9.03 -17.47
N ASN A 152 7.30 -8.73 -17.81
CA ASN A 152 7.85 -8.74 -19.17
C ASN A 152 7.11 -7.82 -20.16
N ASP A 153 6.58 -6.68 -19.67
CA ASP A 153 5.98 -5.63 -20.49
C ASP A 153 7.06 -4.68 -21.02
N SER A 154 7.79 -5.12 -22.04
CA SER A 154 8.93 -4.39 -22.60
C SER A 154 8.59 -2.97 -23.07
N ILE A 155 7.36 -2.73 -23.55
CA ILE A 155 6.95 -1.41 -24.04
C ILE A 155 6.82 -0.41 -22.88
N LYS A 156 6.23 -0.84 -21.78
CA LYS A 156 6.11 0.01 -20.58
C LYS A 156 7.46 0.20 -19.88
N VAL A 157 8.29 -0.85 -19.83
CA VAL A 157 9.67 -0.76 -19.31
C VAL A 157 10.46 0.32 -20.04
N GLU A 158 10.51 0.28 -21.37
CA GLU A 158 11.25 1.25 -22.19
C GLU A 158 10.75 2.69 -21.95
N ARG A 159 9.44 2.88 -21.90
CA ARG A 159 8.84 4.20 -21.61
C ARG A 159 9.24 4.76 -20.23
N TYR A 160 9.32 3.90 -19.19
CA TYR A 160 9.72 4.39 -17.86
C TYR A 160 11.22 4.62 -17.75
N TRP A 161 12.06 3.83 -18.40
CA TRP A 161 13.50 4.08 -18.46
C TRP A 161 13.84 5.41 -19.16
N ASP A 162 13.07 5.83 -20.14
CA ASP A 162 13.23 7.15 -20.79
C ASP A 162 13.01 8.31 -19.80
N TYR A 163 12.19 8.12 -18.76
CA TYR A 163 12.05 9.10 -17.68
C TYR A 163 13.15 8.98 -16.61
N VAL A 164 13.61 7.79 -16.29
CA VAL A 164 14.62 7.54 -15.24
C VAL A 164 16.00 8.03 -15.66
N LEU A 165 16.39 7.79 -16.91
CA LEU A 165 17.75 8.09 -17.40
C LEU A 165 18.12 9.58 -17.31
N PRO A 166 17.26 10.54 -17.67
CA PRO A 166 17.57 11.96 -17.51
C PRO A 166 17.72 12.37 -16.03
N ILE A 167 16.89 11.82 -15.15
CA ILE A 167 16.93 12.13 -13.71
C ILE A 167 18.22 11.59 -13.09
N ALA A 168 18.61 10.37 -13.40
CA ALA A 168 19.84 9.76 -12.92
C ALA A 168 21.07 10.57 -13.35
N LYS A 169 21.08 11.08 -14.60
CA LYS A 169 22.18 11.93 -15.13
C LYS A 169 22.26 13.32 -14.51
N SER A 170 21.18 13.81 -13.93
CA SER A 170 21.16 15.12 -13.27
C SER A 170 21.62 15.08 -11.81
N MET A 171 21.85 13.88 -11.26
CA MET A 171 22.28 13.66 -9.88
C MET A 171 23.81 13.45 -9.75
N ASP A 172 24.52 13.34 -10.87
CA ASP A 172 26.00 13.31 -10.97
C ASP A 172 26.56 14.74 -11.17
#